data_9620f72ba669973d0640100726e2818d
#
_entry.id   9620f72ba669973d0640100726e2818d
#
_cell.length_a   1.000
_cell.length_b   1.000
_cell.length_c   1.000
_cell.angle_alpha   90.00
_cell.angle_beta   90.00
_cell.angle_gamma   90.00
#
_symmetry.space_group_name_H-M   'P 1'
#
loop_
_entity.id
_entity.type
_entity.pdbx_description
1 polymer ?
#
loop_
_entity_poly.entity_id
_entity_poly.type
_entity_poly.pdbx_seq_one_letter_code
_entity_poly.pdbx_strand_id
1 'polypeptide(L)'
;ADATSYSDRKWIAGYDATAQNPDPSGATDPDDGNGHGTHVAGSALGTGDATRIHMGTAPGAGLIDIKVLTDAGGTNSQFSLRGLQWMIDNVDTDWGVNSTYTGIQIASMSYGSLGGGPLVPGDQGDNGSSAEANLVNQATDAGIICVVAIGNDGTNRVPSPGSADGALTIGSVDDKNTVLREDDSMSGFSNYGPRLTDNDDDDTDE
;
A
#
# COMPACT_ATOMS: atom_id res chain seq x y z
N ALA A 1 7.07 12.87 -13.40
CA ALA A 1 5.97 12.79 -14.35
C ALA A 1 5.60 14.19 -14.80
N ASP A 2 5.15 14.25 -15.98
CA ASP A 2 4.77 15.46 -16.63
C ASP A 2 3.25 15.59 -16.48
N ALA A 3 2.80 16.64 -15.79
CA ALA A 3 1.38 16.89 -15.54
C ALA A 3 0.52 16.91 -16.81
N THR A 4 1.14 17.00 -17.99
CA THR A 4 0.46 16.92 -19.27
C THR A 4 0.11 15.51 -19.70
N SER A 5 0.69 14.48 -19.08
CA SER A 5 0.42 13.07 -19.39
C SER A 5 -0.85 12.51 -18.74
N TYR A 6 -1.41 13.18 -17.75
CA TYR A 6 -2.63 12.79 -17.05
C TYR A 6 -3.89 13.43 -17.65
N SER A 7 -4.00 13.44 -18.95
CA SER A 7 -5.21 13.95 -19.62
C SER A 7 -6.38 12.97 -19.59
N ASP A 8 -6.15 11.74 -19.21
CA ASP A 8 -7.22 10.78 -18.98
C ASP A 8 -7.79 10.96 -17.56
N ARG A 9 -9.03 10.61 -17.39
CA ARG A 9 -9.75 10.78 -16.13
C ARG A 9 -9.34 9.77 -15.04
N LYS A 10 -8.22 9.10 -15.21
CA LYS A 10 -7.72 8.03 -14.34
C LYS A 10 -7.10 8.60 -13.07
N TRP A 11 -6.24 9.59 -13.23
CA TRP A 11 -5.64 10.30 -12.11
C TRP A 11 -6.65 11.29 -11.51
N ILE A 12 -6.86 11.21 -10.20
CA ILE A 12 -7.85 12.01 -9.47
C ILE A 12 -7.15 13.06 -8.62
N ALA A 13 -6.17 12.63 -7.84
CA ALA A 13 -5.43 13.46 -6.90
C ALA A 13 -4.06 12.86 -6.61
N GLY A 14 -3.17 13.68 -6.03
CA GLY A 14 -1.86 13.22 -5.61
C GLY A 14 -1.32 13.97 -4.39
N TYR A 15 -0.51 13.29 -3.60
CA TYR A 15 0.13 13.85 -2.41
C TYR A 15 1.56 13.36 -2.28
N ASP A 16 2.53 14.26 -2.26
CA ASP A 16 3.93 13.94 -2.00
C ASP A 16 4.27 14.14 -0.51
N ALA A 17 4.20 13.06 0.26
CA ALA A 17 4.56 13.06 1.68
C ALA A 17 6.07 13.22 1.92
N THR A 18 6.91 13.06 0.89
CA THR A 18 8.38 13.19 0.99
C THR A 18 8.84 14.64 0.87
N ALA A 19 8.00 15.52 0.35
CA ALA A 19 8.29 16.93 0.20
C ALA A 19 8.49 17.63 1.56
N GLN A 20 9.31 18.69 1.58
CA GLN A 20 9.53 19.48 2.79
C GLN A 20 8.26 20.23 3.24
N ASN A 21 7.46 20.69 2.29
CA ASN A 21 6.18 21.37 2.50
C ASN A 21 5.15 20.71 1.57
N PRO A 22 4.62 19.55 1.94
CA PRO A 22 3.66 18.85 1.11
C PRO A 22 2.37 19.67 0.99
N ASP A 23 1.82 19.71 -0.22
CA ASP A 23 0.54 20.36 -0.49
C ASP A 23 -0.62 19.44 -0.11
N PRO A 24 -1.43 19.78 0.91
CA PRO A 24 -2.52 18.93 1.35
C PRO A 24 -3.75 18.96 0.44
N SER A 25 -3.77 19.80 -0.59
CA SER A 25 -4.95 19.98 -1.45
C SER A 25 -5.24 18.79 -2.37
N GLY A 26 -4.28 17.87 -2.52
CA GLY A 26 -4.40 16.75 -3.47
C GLY A 26 -4.21 17.17 -4.93
N ALA A 27 -3.73 18.39 -5.18
CA ALA A 27 -3.50 18.93 -6.53
C ALA A 27 -2.08 18.68 -7.03
N THR A 28 -1.19 18.15 -6.20
CA THR A 28 0.19 17.82 -6.59
C THR A 28 0.25 16.50 -7.33
N ASP A 29 1.08 16.47 -8.35
CA ASP A 29 1.47 15.24 -9.05
C ASP A 29 2.77 14.73 -8.40
N PRO A 30 2.71 13.70 -7.54
CA PRO A 30 3.88 13.12 -6.90
C PRO A 30 4.67 12.30 -7.91
N ASP A 31 5.75 12.87 -8.43
CA ASP A 31 6.58 12.24 -9.45
C ASP A 31 7.24 10.94 -8.97
N ASP A 32 7.05 9.83 -9.70
CA ASP A 32 7.67 8.54 -9.39
C ASP A 32 9.05 8.43 -10.06
N GLY A 33 10.09 8.88 -9.39
CA GLY A 33 11.47 8.76 -9.87
C GLY A 33 12.06 7.35 -9.77
N ASN A 34 11.35 6.38 -9.16
CA ASN A 34 11.81 5.00 -8.97
C ASN A 34 11.19 4.00 -9.97
N GLY A 35 9.91 4.14 -10.25
CA GLY A 35 9.14 3.24 -11.12
C GLY A 35 8.40 2.11 -10.39
N HIS A 36 8.68 1.83 -9.11
CA HIS A 36 8.02 0.77 -8.35
C HIS A 36 6.52 1.08 -8.16
N GLY A 37 6.18 2.29 -7.72
CA GLY A 37 4.79 2.71 -7.53
C GLY A 37 4.00 2.68 -8.84
N THR A 38 4.59 3.15 -9.92
CA THR A 38 4.01 3.09 -11.27
C THR A 38 3.71 1.65 -11.70
N HIS A 39 4.63 0.71 -11.43
CA HIS A 39 4.42 -0.71 -11.74
C HIS A 39 3.27 -1.30 -10.91
N VAL A 40 3.24 -1.03 -9.60
CA VAL A 40 2.17 -1.47 -8.70
C VAL A 40 0.82 -0.92 -9.16
N ALA A 41 0.73 0.38 -9.45
CA ALA A 41 -0.48 1.00 -9.96
C ALA A 41 -0.92 0.40 -11.31
N GLY A 42 0.03 0.10 -12.20
CA GLY A 42 -0.25 -0.58 -13.46
C GLY A 42 -0.87 -1.96 -13.27
N SER A 43 -0.34 -2.76 -12.33
CA SER A 43 -0.86 -4.09 -12.00
C SER A 43 -2.26 -4.02 -11.37
N ALA A 44 -2.51 -3.02 -10.53
CA ALA A 44 -3.80 -2.86 -9.86
C ALA A 44 -4.88 -2.32 -10.80
N LEU A 45 -4.60 -1.26 -11.55
CA LEU A 45 -5.63 -0.48 -12.23
C LEU A 45 -5.26 0.04 -13.64
N GLY A 46 -4.20 -0.49 -14.24
CA GLY A 46 -3.79 -0.12 -15.59
C GLY A 46 -4.90 -0.35 -16.62
N THR A 47 -5.04 0.58 -17.55
CA THR A 47 -6.09 0.50 -18.60
C THR A 47 -5.72 -0.42 -19.77
N GLY A 48 -4.47 -0.90 -19.79
CA GLY A 48 -3.94 -1.70 -20.88
C GLY A 48 -3.64 -0.84 -22.14
N ASP A 49 -3.24 -1.52 -23.18
CA ASP A 49 -3.05 -0.93 -24.49
C ASP A 49 -4.38 -0.86 -25.30
N ALA A 50 -4.30 -0.40 -26.55
CA ALA A 50 -5.47 -0.34 -27.45
C ALA A 50 -6.14 -1.70 -27.69
N THR A 51 -5.43 -2.80 -27.46
CA THR A 51 -5.95 -4.17 -27.58
C THR A 51 -6.44 -4.73 -26.24
N ARG A 52 -6.37 -3.94 -25.18
CA ARG A 52 -6.67 -4.32 -23.79
C ARG A 52 -5.80 -5.46 -23.27
N ILE A 53 -4.65 -5.68 -23.84
CA ILE A 53 -3.60 -6.54 -23.29
C ILE A 53 -2.91 -5.75 -22.15
N HIS A 54 -2.46 -6.46 -21.12
CA HIS A 54 -1.81 -5.89 -19.95
C HIS A 54 -2.68 -4.91 -19.13
N MET A 55 -3.98 -5.17 -19.06
CA MET A 55 -4.84 -4.45 -18.13
C MET A 55 -4.56 -4.88 -16.68
N GLY A 56 -4.68 -3.95 -15.76
CA GLY A 56 -4.73 -4.23 -14.33
C GLY A 56 -6.05 -4.92 -13.93
N THR A 57 -6.11 -5.34 -12.69
CA THR A 57 -7.27 -6.07 -12.14
C THR A 57 -8.53 -5.19 -12.09
N ALA A 58 -8.37 -3.89 -11.84
CA ALA A 58 -9.45 -2.91 -11.72
C ALA A 58 -9.28 -1.72 -12.68
N PRO A 59 -9.36 -1.94 -14.01
CA PRO A 59 -9.06 -0.88 -14.99
C PRO A 59 -10.03 0.30 -14.97
N GLY A 60 -11.19 0.15 -14.34
CA GLY A 60 -12.18 1.22 -14.15
C GLY A 60 -11.98 2.07 -12.90
N ALA A 61 -11.07 1.70 -12.00
CA ALA A 61 -10.80 2.47 -10.78
C ALA A 61 -10.08 3.78 -11.06
N GLY A 62 -10.32 4.81 -10.28
CA GLY A 62 -9.55 6.04 -10.27
C GLY A 62 -8.26 5.89 -9.45
N LEU A 63 -7.26 6.69 -9.75
CA LEU A 63 -5.98 6.71 -9.07
C LEU A 63 -5.82 7.96 -8.22
N ILE A 64 -5.56 7.74 -6.93
CA ILE A 64 -5.01 8.74 -6.03
C ILE A 64 -3.61 8.29 -5.69
N ASP A 65 -2.61 9.09 -6.03
CA ASP A 65 -1.21 8.75 -5.88
C ASP A 65 -0.64 9.41 -4.61
N ILE A 66 -0.19 8.58 -3.66
CA ILE A 66 0.40 9.04 -2.39
C ILE A 66 1.85 8.58 -2.34
N LYS A 67 2.77 9.48 -2.60
CA LYS A 67 4.21 9.21 -2.57
C LYS A 67 4.72 9.21 -1.13
N VAL A 68 5.05 8.04 -0.62
CA VAL A 68 5.64 7.84 0.72
C VAL A 68 7.09 7.33 0.66
N LEU A 69 7.60 7.03 -0.53
CA LEU A 69 8.97 6.58 -0.78
C LEU A 69 9.72 7.62 -1.61
N THR A 70 11.01 7.79 -1.31
CA THR A 70 11.89 8.64 -2.12
C THR A 70 12.20 7.99 -3.47
N ASP A 71 12.77 8.73 -4.41
CA ASP A 71 13.21 8.21 -5.72
C ASP A 71 14.27 7.11 -5.60
N ALA A 72 15.00 7.06 -4.49
CA ALA A 72 15.92 5.98 -4.18
C ALA A 72 15.25 4.70 -3.67
N GLY A 73 13.92 4.69 -3.53
CA GLY A 73 13.16 3.54 -3.04
C GLY A 73 13.17 3.39 -1.52
N GLY A 74 13.73 4.37 -0.79
CA GLY A 74 13.73 4.38 0.67
C GLY A 74 12.60 5.23 1.26
N THR A 75 12.24 4.92 2.50
CA THR A 75 11.30 5.74 3.27
C THR A 75 11.89 6.08 4.64
N ASN A 76 11.27 7.03 5.31
CA ASN A 76 11.34 7.14 6.75
C ASN A 76 9.90 7.11 7.31
N SER A 77 9.77 6.77 8.57
CA SER A 77 8.46 6.64 9.21
C SER A 77 7.60 7.92 9.11
N GLN A 78 8.21 9.09 9.01
CA GLN A 78 7.45 10.34 8.88
C GLN A 78 6.74 10.46 7.54
N PHE A 79 7.33 9.93 6.45
CA PHE A 79 6.70 10.01 5.13
C PHE A 79 5.48 9.10 5.06
N SER A 80 5.62 7.87 5.54
CA SER A 80 4.51 6.93 5.59
C SER A 80 3.40 7.42 6.54
N LEU A 81 3.74 7.93 7.72
CA LEU A 81 2.77 8.52 8.65
C LEU A 81 2.00 9.70 8.05
N ARG A 82 2.69 10.60 7.32
CA ARG A 82 2.03 11.72 6.61
C ARG A 82 1.09 11.23 5.52
N GLY A 83 1.52 10.25 4.73
CA GLY A 83 0.68 9.67 3.68
C GLY A 83 -0.57 8.99 4.23
N LEU A 84 -0.42 8.20 5.30
CA LEU A 84 -1.54 7.55 5.99
C LEU A 84 -2.49 8.56 6.61
N GLN A 85 -1.98 9.60 7.28
CA GLN A 85 -2.82 10.64 7.85
C GLN A 85 -3.56 11.42 6.77
N TRP A 86 -2.88 11.81 5.69
CA TRP A 86 -3.53 12.49 4.57
C TRP A 86 -4.64 11.65 3.95
N MET A 87 -4.44 10.34 3.82
CA MET A 87 -5.45 9.41 3.33
C MET A 87 -6.70 9.41 4.23
N ILE A 88 -6.52 9.36 5.55
CA ILE A 88 -7.62 9.40 6.53
C ILE A 88 -8.36 10.74 6.44
N ASP A 89 -7.63 11.85 6.39
CA ASP A 89 -8.20 13.20 6.32
C ASP A 89 -9.04 13.41 5.04
N ASN A 90 -8.81 12.60 4.01
CA ASN A 90 -9.47 12.70 2.70
C ASN A 90 -10.43 11.53 2.40
N VAL A 91 -10.83 10.75 3.40
CA VAL A 91 -11.70 9.57 3.22
C VAL A 91 -13.03 9.88 2.54
N ASP A 92 -13.57 11.08 2.73
CA ASP A 92 -14.85 11.53 2.17
C ASP A 92 -14.71 12.74 1.23
N THR A 93 -13.49 13.10 0.81
CA THR A 93 -13.25 14.28 -0.02
C THR A 93 -13.96 14.14 -1.37
N ASP A 94 -14.73 15.17 -1.76
CA ASP A 94 -15.26 15.32 -3.12
C ASP A 94 -14.14 15.90 -4.00
N TRP A 95 -13.60 15.05 -4.88
CA TRP A 95 -12.48 15.44 -5.74
C TRP A 95 -12.88 16.31 -6.94
N GLY A 96 -14.18 16.52 -7.17
CA GLY A 96 -14.69 17.45 -8.17
C GLY A 96 -14.39 17.11 -9.64
N VAL A 97 -13.59 16.08 -9.89
CA VAL A 97 -13.11 15.72 -11.24
C VAL A 97 -14.19 15.05 -12.07
N ASN A 98 -15.08 14.35 -11.41
CA ASN A 98 -16.33 13.79 -11.92
C ASN A 98 -17.15 13.43 -10.67
N SER A 99 -18.45 13.66 -10.71
CA SER A 99 -19.39 13.24 -9.65
C SER A 99 -19.37 11.73 -9.31
N THR A 100 -18.43 10.98 -9.87
CA THR A 100 -18.28 9.53 -9.74
C THR A 100 -17.26 9.14 -8.68
N TYR A 101 -16.33 10.03 -8.31
CA TYR A 101 -15.25 9.73 -7.37
C TYR A 101 -15.35 10.60 -6.12
N THR A 102 -15.66 9.96 -5.01
CA THR A 102 -15.71 10.60 -3.70
C THR A 102 -14.84 9.80 -2.75
N GLY A 103 -13.97 10.47 -2.04
CA GLY A 103 -13.13 9.88 -1.00
C GLY A 103 -12.12 8.84 -1.48
N ILE A 104 -11.67 8.01 -0.54
CA ILE A 104 -10.70 6.94 -0.74
C ILE A 104 -11.31 5.64 -0.22
N GLN A 105 -11.48 4.63 -1.07
CA GLN A 105 -12.11 3.37 -0.69
C GLN A 105 -11.09 2.26 -0.43
N ILE A 106 -9.97 2.27 -1.17
CA ILE A 106 -8.95 1.20 -1.10
C ILE A 106 -7.58 1.86 -1.07
N ALA A 107 -6.74 1.43 -0.15
CA ALA A 107 -5.33 1.77 -0.10
C ALA A 107 -4.48 0.53 -0.42
N SER A 108 -3.62 0.62 -1.43
CA SER A 108 -2.66 -0.42 -1.80
C SER A 108 -1.26 0.01 -1.36
N MET A 109 -0.68 -0.71 -0.41
CA MET A 109 0.58 -0.36 0.26
C MET A 109 1.62 -1.45 0.04
N SER A 110 2.44 -1.28 -1.01
CA SER A 110 3.53 -2.20 -1.35
C SER A 110 4.85 -1.75 -0.75
N TYR A 111 4.85 -1.49 0.54
CA TYR A 111 6.03 -1.12 1.33
C TYR A 111 5.88 -1.64 2.77
N GLY A 112 6.97 -1.64 3.51
CA GLY A 112 6.97 -1.98 4.93
C GLY A 112 8.23 -1.51 5.63
N SER A 113 8.15 -1.32 6.93
CA SER A 113 9.24 -0.91 7.81
C SER A 113 9.48 -1.97 8.86
N LEU A 114 10.75 -2.29 9.07
CA LEU A 114 11.20 -3.28 10.07
C LEU A 114 11.51 -2.64 11.43
N GLY A 115 10.98 -1.44 11.70
CA GLY A 115 11.21 -0.78 12.99
C GLY A 115 12.63 -0.25 13.20
N GLY A 116 13.41 -0.05 12.13
CA GLY A 116 14.69 0.68 12.17
C GLY A 116 15.86 -0.01 12.86
N GLY A 117 15.71 -1.27 13.25
CA GLY A 117 16.81 -2.10 13.78
C GLY A 117 17.40 -3.04 12.74
N PRO A 118 18.67 -3.48 12.92
CA PRO A 118 19.21 -4.57 12.11
C PRO A 118 18.38 -5.84 12.31
N LEU A 119 18.22 -6.65 11.23
CA LEU A 119 17.57 -7.95 11.30
C LEU A 119 18.29 -8.82 12.35
N VAL A 120 17.62 -9.10 13.45
CA VAL A 120 18.11 -10.04 14.46
C VAL A 120 17.43 -11.38 14.26
N PRO A 121 18.16 -12.50 14.40
CA PRO A 121 17.55 -13.83 14.33
C PRO A 121 16.40 -13.95 15.33
N GLY A 122 15.20 -14.33 14.85
CA GLY A 122 13.99 -14.42 15.67
C GLY A 122 13.14 -13.15 15.74
N ASP A 123 13.52 -12.08 15.02
CA ASP A 123 12.68 -10.91 14.86
C ASP A 123 11.45 -11.25 13.98
N GLN A 124 10.27 -11.23 14.59
CA GLN A 124 9.00 -11.54 13.94
C GLN A 124 8.32 -10.29 13.31
N GLY A 125 9.01 -9.16 13.32
CA GLY A 125 8.49 -7.90 12.78
C GLY A 125 7.82 -7.02 13.85
N ASP A 126 6.68 -6.47 13.54
CA ASP A 126 5.92 -5.58 14.41
C ASP A 126 4.73 -6.33 15.05
N ASN A 127 4.34 -5.91 16.25
CA ASN A 127 3.21 -6.49 16.99
C ASN A 127 1.87 -5.77 16.74
N GLY A 128 1.81 -4.87 15.79
CA GLY A 128 0.61 -4.07 15.49
C GLY A 128 0.48 -2.78 16.29
N SER A 129 1.42 -2.49 17.21
CA SER A 129 1.36 -1.29 18.06
C SER A 129 2.14 -0.08 17.52
N SER A 130 2.82 -0.21 16.39
CA SER A 130 3.54 0.89 15.76
C SER A 130 2.59 2.03 15.35
N ALA A 131 3.15 3.23 15.21
CA ALA A 131 2.36 4.39 14.77
C ALA A 131 1.74 4.19 13.38
N GLU A 132 2.44 3.50 12.47
CA GLU A 132 1.93 3.16 11.14
C GLU A 132 0.77 2.15 11.22
N ALA A 133 0.91 1.08 12.01
CA ALA A 133 -0.16 0.12 12.22
C ALA A 133 -1.42 0.76 12.83
N ASN A 134 -1.23 1.64 13.82
CA ASN A 134 -2.33 2.38 14.42
C ASN A 134 -3.05 3.31 13.42
N LEU A 135 -2.34 3.95 12.49
CA LEU A 135 -2.99 4.74 11.44
C LEU A 135 -3.71 3.86 10.42
N VAL A 136 -3.19 2.68 10.11
CA VAL A 136 -3.93 1.72 9.26
C VAL A 136 -5.21 1.26 9.93
N ASN A 137 -5.20 0.97 11.24
CA ASN A 137 -6.42 0.65 11.98
C ASN A 137 -7.43 1.81 11.90
N GLN A 138 -6.99 3.06 12.11
CA GLN A 138 -7.86 4.24 11.99
C GLN A 138 -8.41 4.42 10.56
N ALA A 139 -7.60 4.16 9.53
CA ALA A 139 -8.05 4.20 8.15
C ALA A 139 -9.13 3.14 7.88
N THR A 140 -8.96 1.95 8.42
CA THR A 140 -9.95 0.86 8.30
C THR A 140 -11.23 1.20 9.06
N ASP A 141 -11.13 1.75 10.24
CA ASP A 141 -12.28 2.24 11.02
C ASP A 141 -13.05 3.36 10.28
N ALA A 142 -12.32 4.18 9.51
CA ALA A 142 -12.91 5.20 8.64
C ALA A 142 -13.53 4.63 7.34
N GLY A 143 -13.41 3.33 7.09
CA GLY A 143 -14.02 2.64 5.95
C GLY A 143 -13.09 2.39 4.76
N ILE A 144 -11.79 2.61 4.89
CA ILE A 144 -10.80 2.34 3.83
C ILE A 144 -10.34 0.87 3.93
N ILE A 145 -10.40 0.14 2.84
CA ILE A 145 -9.82 -1.21 2.77
C ILE A 145 -8.31 -1.07 2.57
N CYS A 146 -7.54 -1.44 3.60
CA CYS A 146 -6.09 -1.34 3.60
C CYS A 146 -5.44 -2.67 3.18
N VAL A 147 -4.87 -2.73 1.98
CA VAL A 147 -4.18 -3.90 1.42
C VAL A 147 -2.68 -3.67 1.49
N VAL A 148 -1.97 -4.51 2.23
CA VAL A 148 -0.56 -4.29 2.58
C VAL A 148 0.29 -5.51 2.20
N ALA A 149 1.46 -5.30 1.64
CA ALA A 149 2.42 -6.37 1.36
C ALA A 149 3.04 -6.89 2.67
N ILE A 150 3.16 -8.23 2.79
CA ILE A 150 3.76 -8.87 3.97
C ILE A 150 5.30 -8.80 3.97
N GLY A 151 5.91 -8.51 2.83
CA GLY A 151 7.37 -8.47 2.67
C GLY A 151 7.95 -9.66 1.92
N ASN A 152 9.27 -9.59 1.61
CA ASN A 152 9.94 -10.44 0.63
C ASN A 152 11.25 -11.06 1.16
N ASP A 153 11.33 -11.35 2.47
CA ASP A 153 12.54 -11.89 3.09
C ASP A 153 12.52 -13.43 3.25
N GLY A 154 11.38 -14.07 2.93
CA GLY A 154 11.18 -15.52 3.06
C GLY A 154 11.17 -15.99 4.52
N THR A 155 10.77 -15.15 5.46
CA THR A 155 10.86 -15.41 6.90
C THR A 155 9.51 -15.24 7.60
N ASN A 156 9.38 -15.83 8.80
CA ASN A 156 8.26 -15.55 9.69
C ASN A 156 8.40 -14.12 10.25
N ARG A 157 7.80 -13.18 9.54
CA ARG A 157 7.93 -11.77 9.86
C ARG A 157 6.81 -10.97 9.21
N VAL A 158 6.12 -10.17 10.02
CA VAL A 158 5.10 -9.23 9.53
C VAL A 158 5.55 -7.81 9.90
N PRO A 159 6.07 -7.04 8.92
CA PRO A 159 6.49 -5.66 9.18
C PRO A 159 5.28 -4.72 9.28
N SER A 160 5.48 -3.57 9.91
CA SER A 160 4.54 -2.45 9.83
C SER A 160 4.56 -1.86 8.40
N PRO A 161 3.41 -1.42 7.84
CA PRO A 161 2.07 -1.38 8.42
C PRO A 161 1.25 -2.69 8.28
N GLY A 162 1.81 -3.75 7.69
CA GLY A 162 1.12 -5.04 7.49
C GLY A 162 0.75 -5.76 8.78
N SER A 163 1.34 -5.39 9.91
CA SER A 163 1.01 -5.92 11.25
C SER A 163 -0.27 -5.35 11.85
N ALA A 164 -0.89 -4.32 11.23
CA ALA A 164 -2.11 -3.71 11.74
C ALA A 164 -3.30 -4.70 11.73
N ASP A 165 -4.18 -4.61 12.73
CA ASP A 165 -5.38 -5.47 12.84
C ASP A 165 -6.35 -5.27 11.67
N GLY A 166 -6.46 -4.03 11.19
CA GLY A 166 -7.30 -3.66 10.05
C GLY A 166 -6.70 -3.94 8.68
N ALA A 167 -5.47 -4.45 8.59
CA ALA A 167 -4.80 -4.68 7.32
C ALA A 167 -5.19 -6.03 6.68
N LEU A 168 -5.47 -6.01 5.38
CA LEU A 168 -5.40 -7.21 4.56
C LEU A 168 -3.94 -7.40 4.13
N THR A 169 -3.22 -8.22 4.88
CA THR A 169 -1.78 -8.45 4.64
C THR A 169 -1.58 -9.59 3.67
N ILE A 170 -0.96 -9.28 2.53
CA ILE A 170 -0.91 -10.15 1.35
C ILE A 170 0.50 -10.70 1.15
N GLY A 171 0.58 -12.02 1.11
CA GLY A 171 1.77 -12.76 0.70
C GLY A 171 1.79 -13.06 -0.81
N SER A 172 2.88 -13.65 -1.27
CA SER A 172 3.06 -14.03 -2.68
C SER A 172 2.85 -15.52 -2.88
N VAL A 173 2.12 -15.87 -3.94
CA VAL A 173 1.89 -17.25 -4.40
C VAL A 173 2.67 -17.51 -5.69
N ASP A 174 3.27 -18.68 -5.79
CA ASP A 174 3.80 -19.24 -7.03
C ASP A 174 2.75 -20.17 -7.62
N ASP A 175 2.12 -19.74 -8.69
CA ASP A 175 1.04 -20.46 -9.39
C ASP A 175 1.56 -21.51 -10.38
N LYS A 176 2.88 -21.75 -10.39
CA LYS A 176 3.57 -22.69 -11.29
C LYS A 176 3.25 -22.48 -12.78
N ASN A 177 2.68 -21.34 -13.15
CA ASN A 177 2.15 -21.02 -14.46
C ASN A 177 1.11 -22.05 -14.96
N THR A 178 0.29 -22.58 -14.05
CA THR A 178 -0.81 -23.48 -14.36
C THR A 178 -2.15 -22.85 -14.00
N VAL A 179 -3.24 -23.46 -14.44
CA VAL A 179 -4.61 -23.09 -14.03
C VAL A 179 -5.10 -23.92 -12.84
N LEU A 180 -4.27 -24.85 -12.38
CA LEU A 180 -4.59 -25.73 -11.25
C LEU A 180 -4.18 -25.03 -9.96
N ARG A 181 -5.14 -24.83 -9.07
CA ARG A 181 -4.85 -24.21 -7.75
C ARG A 181 -4.25 -25.18 -6.74
N GLU A 182 -4.37 -26.46 -6.98
CA GLU A 182 -3.87 -27.52 -6.09
C GLU A 182 -2.35 -27.70 -6.15
N ASP A 183 -1.68 -27.14 -7.16
CA ASP A 183 -0.21 -27.12 -7.25
C ASP A 183 0.40 -25.76 -6.85
N ASP A 184 -0.45 -24.77 -6.51
CA ASP A 184 -0.01 -23.48 -6.00
C ASP A 184 0.76 -23.65 -4.68
N SER A 185 1.74 -22.82 -4.49
CA SER A 185 2.52 -22.79 -3.25
C SER A 185 2.91 -21.35 -2.88
N MET A 186 3.19 -21.12 -1.61
CA MET A 186 3.75 -19.83 -1.20
C MET A 186 5.10 -19.62 -1.91
N SER A 187 5.31 -18.43 -2.47
CA SER A 187 6.59 -18.06 -3.07
C SER A 187 7.70 -18.13 -2.02
N GLY A 188 8.87 -18.68 -2.37
CA GLY A 188 9.96 -18.89 -1.42
C GLY A 188 10.55 -17.60 -0.82
N PHE A 189 10.26 -16.44 -1.42
CA PHE A 189 10.66 -15.15 -0.89
C PHE A 189 9.57 -14.47 -0.04
N SER A 190 8.31 -14.94 -0.08
CA SER A 190 7.24 -14.31 0.69
C SER A 190 7.48 -14.46 2.18
N ASN A 191 7.29 -13.38 2.91
CA ASN A 191 7.17 -13.49 4.36
C ASN A 191 5.85 -14.19 4.71
N TYR A 192 5.74 -14.61 5.96
CA TYR A 192 4.55 -15.27 6.50
C TYR A 192 4.38 -14.93 7.99
N GLY A 193 3.18 -15.12 8.50
CA GLY A 193 2.85 -14.89 9.91
C GLY A 193 3.07 -16.12 10.81
N PRO A 194 2.70 -16.05 12.07
CA PRO A 194 1.98 -14.93 12.65
C PRO A 194 2.86 -13.69 12.89
N ARG A 195 2.23 -12.53 13.12
CA ARG A 195 2.94 -11.35 13.63
C ARG A 195 3.44 -11.60 15.07
N LEU A 196 4.32 -10.74 15.57
CA LEU A 196 4.64 -10.70 16.99
C LEU A 196 3.35 -10.54 17.80
N THR A 197 3.13 -11.39 18.77
CA THR A 197 2.10 -11.17 19.76
C THR A 197 2.53 -10.04 20.68
N ASP A 198 1.70 -9.03 20.84
CA ASP A 198 1.73 -8.23 22.05
C ASP A 198 1.43 -9.18 23.21
N ASN A 199 2.12 -9.08 24.31
CA ASN A 199 1.97 -10.00 25.44
C ASN A 199 0.61 -9.84 26.19
N ASP A 200 -0.39 -9.30 25.57
CA ASP A 200 -1.76 -9.29 26.05
C ASP A 200 -2.38 -10.61 25.60
N ASP A 201 -2.71 -11.46 26.56
CA ASP A 201 -3.37 -12.77 26.39
C ASP A 201 -4.78 -12.66 25.73
N ASP A 202 -4.99 -11.71 24.85
CA ASP A 202 -6.24 -11.49 24.11
C ASP A 202 -6.17 -12.09 22.69
N ASP A 203 -5.63 -13.31 22.62
CA ASP A 203 -5.55 -14.11 21.40
C ASP A 203 -6.95 -14.62 21.03
N THR A 204 -7.83 -13.72 20.59
CA THR A 204 -9.16 -14.05 20.04
C THR A 204 -9.15 -14.15 18.52
N ASP A 205 -7.98 -14.26 17.91
CA ASP A 205 -7.81 -14.43 16.46
C ASP A 205 -8.00 -15.91 16.08
N GLU A 206 -9.26 -16.40 16.06
CA GLU A 206 -9.68 -17.62 15.36
C GLU A 206 -10.16 -17.32 13.94
#